data_538e492015264ffa78abbef597d02a7b
#
_entry.id   538e492015264ffa78abbef597d02a7b
#
_cell.length_a   1.000
_cell.length_b   1.000
_cell.length_c   1.000
_cell.angle_alpha   90.00
_cell.angle_beta   90.00
_cell.angle_gamma   90.00
#
_symmetry.space_group_name_H-M   'P 1'
#
loop_
_entity.id
_entity.type
_entity.pdbx_description
1 polymer ?
#
loop_
_entity_poly.entity_id
_entity_poly.type
_entity_poly.pdbx_seq_one_letter_code
_entity_poly.pdbx_strand_id
1 'polypeptide(L)'
;MSDAPWEMFANRLRKRAKHLAKWARREQVTCYRVYDCDIPELPLVVDVYDSHLHISAYAREDDEKRDDAWLELMRVTAAAALEIPPERAVMKRRAGQPGTSQYGRVDESGAYFTVSEGGHRFRVNLRDYVDTGLFLDHRVTRARVGAEAAGKRFLNLFCYTGAFTVYAAAAGAVSSTSVDLSKTYLEWAGENLRLNSLDRPEHRLVRADVMEFLARSGEPYDLAVLDPPTFSNSKKMRAEMNLQRDHVKLIRATLDRLTPGGVLWFSTNFRRFKLDADALGAARIEDLSRATLPEDFSDPKTRYCWRIVR
;
A
#
# COMPACT_ATOMS: atom_id res chain seq x y z
N MET A 1 -30.18 14.57 -23.87
CA MET A 1 -30.09 14.98 -22.46
C MET A 1 -28.82 14.35 -21.91
N SER A 2 -27.87 15.12 -21.39
CA SER A 2 -26.70 14.51 -20.77
C SER A 2 -27.14 13.85 -19.45
N ASP A 3 -26.72 12.61 -19.22
CA ASP A 3 -26.98 11.91 -17.97
C ASP A 3 -26.50 12.75 -16.79
N ALA A 4 -27.21 12.69 -15.69
CA ALA A 4 -26.78 13.38 -14.46
C ALA A 4 -25.45 12.80 -13.98
N PRO A 5 -24.56 13.61 -13.35
CA PRO A 5 -23.23 13.14 -12.94
C PRO A 5 -23.23 11.84 -12.12
N TRP A 6 -24.22 11.66 -11.23
CA TRP A 6 -24.36 10.43 -10.43
C TRP A 6 -24.78 9.21 -11.27
N GLU A 7 -25.52 9.39 -12.36
CA GLU A 7 -25.87 8.30 -13.30
C GLU A 7 -24.64 7.86 -14.09
N MET A 8 -23.85 8.83 -14.57
CA MET A 8 -22.57 8.56 -15.23
C MET A 8 -21.62 7.79 -14.30
N PHE A 9 -21.55 8.20 -13.04
CA PHE A 9 -20.76 7.53 -11.99
C PHE A 9 -21.21 6.08 -11.78
N ALA A 10 -22.50 5.88 -11.54
CA ALA A 10 -23.07 4.55 -11.34
C ALA A 10 -22.82 3.62 -12.56
N ASN A 11 -23.01 4.14 -13.78
CA ASN A 11 -22.79 3.38 -15.02
C ASN A 11 -21.29 3.02 -15.17
N ARG A 12 -20.39 3.93 -14.83
CA ARG A 12 -18.94 3.69 -14.86
C ARG A 12 -18.54 2.62 -13.85
N LEU A 13 -19.05 2.68 -12.62
CA LEU A 13 -18.80 1.68 -11.59
C LEU A 13 -19.25 0.28 -12.01
N ARG A 14 -20.49 0.13 -12.48
CA ARG A 14 -21.02 -1.16 -12.98
C ARG A 14 -20.17 -1.73 -14.12
N LYS A 15 -19.80 -0.89 -15.08
CA LYS A 15 -18.95 -1.30 -16.22
C LYS A 15 -17.59 -1.80 -15.75
N ARG A 16 -16.92 -1.07 -14.83
CA ARG A 16 -15.61 -1.44 -14.30
C ARG A 16 -15.68 -2.69 -13.43
N ALA A 17 -16.67 -2.80 -12.55
CA ALA A 17 -16.86 -3.98 -11.71
C ALA A 17 -17.08 -5.24 -12.57
N LYS A 18 -17.92 -5.17 -13.60
CA LYS A 18 -18.13 -6.28 -14.54
C LYS A 18 -16.84 -6.67 -15.28
N HIS A 19 -16.04 -5.69 -15.70
CA HIS A 19 -14.77 -5.92 -16.38
C HIS A 19 -13.77 -6.64 -15.46
N LEU A 20 -13.62 -6.17 -14.21
CA LEU A 20 -12.66 -6.69 -13.25
C LEU A 20 -13.08 -8.02 -12.60
N ALA A 21 -14.36 -8.39 -12.64
CA ALA A 21 -14.87 -9.57 -11.93
C ALA A 21 -14.19 -10.90 -12.32
N LYS A 22 -13.86 -11.08 -13.61
CA LYS A 22 -13.15 -12.30 -14.08
C LYS A 22 -11.70 -12.30 -13.60
N TRP A 23 -11.05 -11.15 -13.70
CA TRP A 23 -9.67 -10.96 -13.24
C TRP A 23 -9.57 -11.18 -11.74
N ALA A 24 -10.41 -10.54 -10.93
CA ALA A 24 -10.40 -10.66 -9.48
C ALA A 24 -10.56 -12.12 -9.01
N ARG A 25 -11.45 -12.89 -9.69
CA ARG A 25 -11.60 -14.33 -9.41
C ARG A 25 -10.36 -15.14 -9.78
N ARG A 26 -9.76 -14.89 -10.95
CA ARG A 26 -8.54 -15.57 -11.39
C ARG A 26 -7.37 -15.31 -10.45
N GLU A 27 -7.20 -14.06 -10.01
CA GLU A 27 -6.12 -13.65 -9.11
C GLU A 27 -6.44 -13.90 -7.62
N GLN A 28 -7.59 -14.50 -7.30
CA GLN A 28 -8.05 -14.74 -5.92
C GLN A 28 -8.04 -13.47 -5.06
N VAL A 29 -8.57 -12.39 -5.60
CA VAL A 29 -8.56 -11.05 -5.00
C VAL A 29 -9.98 -10.64 -4.64
N THR A 30 -10.21 -10.26 -3.37
CA THR A 30 -11.48 -9.69 -2.91
C THR A 30 -11.39 -8.19 -2.61
N CYS A 31 -10.22 -7.58 -2.85
CA CYS A 31 -9.99 -6.15 -2.62
C CYS A 31 -9.30 -5.52 -3.84
N TYR A 32 -9.96 -4.56 -4.51
CA TYR A 32 -9.45 -3.96 -5.74
C TYR A 32 -10.12 -2.61 -6.02
N ARG A 33 -9.46 -1.79 -6.87
CA ARG A 33 -9.94 -0.47 -7.28
C ARG A 33 -10.93 -0.59 -8.43
N VAL A 34 -12.11 0.02 -8.29
CA VAL A 34 -13.14 0.04 -9.35
C VAL A 34 -13.32 1.40 -9.99
N TYR A 35 -12.82 2.48 -9.36
CA TYR A 35 -12.91 3.84 -9.89
C TYR A 35 -11.72 4.67 -9.41
N ASP A 36 -11.09 5.41 -10.32
CA ASP A 36 -9.87 6.19 -10.05
C ASP A 36 -9.92 7.56 -10.75
N CYS A 37 -10.82 8.45 -10.29
CA CYS A 37 -11.04 9.76 -10.90
C CYS A 37 -11.32 9.70 -12.42
N ASP A 38 -11.98 8.64 -12.89
CA ASP A 38 -12.22 8.37 -14.32
C ASP A 38 -13.04 9.47 -15.01
N ILE A 39 -13.87 10.19 -14.25
CA ILE A 39 -14.66 11.34 -14.68
C ILE A 39 -14.10 12.57 -14.01
N PRO A 40 -13.59 13.59 -14.75
CA PRO A 40 -12.91 14.74 -14.16
C PRO A 40 -13.71 15.53 -13.13
N GLU A 41 -15.04 15.59 -13.29
CA GLU A 41 -15.99 16.27 -12.41
C GLU A 41 -16.19 15.53 -11.08
N LEU A 42 -15.82 14.25 -11.04
CA LEU A 42 -16.02 13.34 -9.91
C LEU A 42 -14.68 12.83 -9.37
N PRO A 43 -13.92 13.64 -8.61
CA PRO A 43 -12.59 13.30 -8.10
C PRO A 43 -12.68 12.32 -6.92
N LEU A 44 -13.23 11.16 -7.20
CA LEU A 44 -13.40 10.07 -6.26
C LEU A 44 -12.49 8.90 -6.60
N VAL A 45 -12.09 8.18 -5.59
CA VAL A 45 -11.52 6.83 -5.73
C VAL A 45 -12.43 5.87 -5.01
N VAL A 46 -12.79 4.76 -5.64
CA VAL A 46 -13.62 3.71 -5.04
C VAL A 46 -12.86 2.39 -5.07
N ASP A 47 -12.57 1.88 -3.90
CA ASP A 47 -11.94 0.59 -3.68
C ASP A 47 -12.96 -0.37 -3.04
N VAL A 48 -13.10 -1.57 -3.62
CA VAL A 48 -13.85 -2.68 -3.04
C VAL A 48 -12.96 -3.41 -2.03
N TYR A 49 -13.52 -3.78 -0.89
CA TYR A 49 -12.91 -4.64 0.11
C TYR A 49 -13.91 -5.73 0.50
N ASP A 50 -13.93 -6.82 -0.25
CA ASP A 50 -14.91 -7.90 -0.14
C ASP A 50 -16.35 -7.35 -0.27
N SER A 51 -17.13 -7.35 0.79
CA SER A 51 -18.51 -6.82 0.83
C SER A 51 -18.60 -5.36 1.31
N HIS A 52 -17.49 -4.60 1.26
CA HIS A 52 -17.41 -3.21 1.71
C HIS A 52 -16.84 -2.30 0.64
N LEU A 53 -17.15 -1.00 0.72
CA LEU A 53 -16.54 0.04 -0.10
C LEU A 53 -15.74 1.00 0.75
N HIS A 54 -14.57 1.37 0.28
CA HIS A 54 -13.82 2.52 0.73
C HIS A 54 -13.81 3.58 -0.37
N ILE A 55 -14.40 4.73 -0.11
CA ILE A 55 -14.54 5.82 -1.07
C ILE A 55 -13.73 6.99 -0.55
N SER A 56 -12.73 7.44 -1.32
CA SER A 56 -11.93 8.62 -1.03
C SER A 56 -12.34 9.77 -1.93
N ALA A 57 -12.75 10.89 -1.35
CA ALA A 57 -13.01 12.14 -2.04
C ALA A 57 -11.79 13.07 -1.90
N TYR A 58 -11.17 13.43 -3.03
CA TYR A 58 -10.02 14.33 -3.03
C TYR A 58 -10.47 15.78 -3.09
N ALA A 59 -9.95 16.61 -2.17
CA ALA A 59 -10.19 18.04 -2.16
C ALA A 59 -9.62 18.70 -3.43
N ARG A 60 -10.41 19.57 -4.08
CA ARG A 60 -10.00 20.47 -5.17
C ARG A 60 -10.34 21.91 -4.80
N GLU A 61 -9.78 22.86 -5.52
CA GLU A 61 -10.01 24.30 -5.28
C GLU A 61 -11.49 24.72 -5.37
N ASP A 62 -12.35 23.92 -6.04
CA ASP A 62 -13.81 24.16 -6.21
C ASP A 62 -14.70 23.39 -5.19
N ASP A 63 -14.21 23.11 -4.01
CA ASP A 63 -14.87 22.19 -3.04
C ASP A 63 -16.20 22.72 -2.44
N GLU A 64 -16.54 24.01 -2.62
CA GLU A 64 -17.83 24.56 -2.16
C GLU A 64 -19.07 23.84 -2.72
N LYS A 65 -18.94 23.17 -3.87
CA LYS A 65 -20.01 22.39 -4.52
C LYS A 65 -20.12 20.94 -4.03
N ARG A 66 -19.17 20.49 -3.21
CA ARG A 66 -19.07 19.10 -2.75
C ARG A 66 -19.23 19.03 -1.24
N ASP A 67 -20.38 19.48 -0.81
CA ASP A 67 -20.81 19.42 0.57
C ASP A 67 -21.09 17.99 1.07
N ASP A 68 -21.51 17.85 2.30
CA ASP A 68 -21.81 16.55 2.89
C ASP A 68 -22.98 15.85 2.19
N ALA A 69 -23.95 16.61 1.65
CA ALA A 69 -25.07 16.05 0.90
C ALA A 69 -24.61 15.44 -0.43
N TRP A 70 -23.69 16.11 -1.14
CA TRP A 70 -23.07 15.55 -2.35
C TRP A 70 -22.26 14.28 -2.04
N LEU A 71 -21.45 14.29 -0.98
CA LEU A 71 -20.68 13.10 -0.59
C LEU A 71 -21.59 11.92 -0.24
N GLU A 72 -22.67 12.18 0.48
CA GLU A 72 -23.64 11.15 0.83
C GLU A 72 -24.35 10.61 -0.42
N LEU A 73 -24.75 11.48 -1.35
CA LEU A 73 -25.31 11.06 -2.64
C LEU A 73 -24.33 10.14 -3.41
N MET A 74 -23.06 10.50 -3.49
CA MET A 74 -22.04 9.68 -4.16
C MET A 74 -21.81 8.35 -3.44
N ARG A 75 -21.82 8.35 -2.11
CA ARG A 75 -21.67 7.15 -1.28
C ARG A 75 -22.82 6.16 -1.54
N VAL A 76 -24.05 6.63 -1.47
CA VAL A 76 -25.25 5.81 -1.70
C VAL A 76 -25.32 5.34 -3.15
N THR A 77 -24.97 6.21 -4.09
CA THR A 77 -24.91 5.85 -5.54
C THR A 77 -23.89 4.74 -5.78
N ALA A 78 -22.69 4.83 -5.19
CA ALA A 78 -21.67 3.79 -5.33
C ALA A 78 -22.13 2.46 -4.71
N ALA A 79 -22.70 2.50 -3.53
CA ALA A 79 -23.25 1.34 -2.82
C ALA A 79 -24.31 0.63 -3.65
N ALA A 80 -25.30 1.38 -4.16
CA ALA A 80 -26.36 0.85 -5.02
C ALA A 80 -25.83 0.30 -6.38
N ALA A 81 -24.86 1.00 -7.00
CA ALA A 81 -24.27 0.59 -8.27
C ALA A 81 -23.51 -0.74 -8.18
N LEU A 82 -22.92 -1.02 -7.01
CA LEU A 82 -22.11 -2.22 -6.76
C LEU A 82 -22.83 -3.27 -5.89
N GLU A 83 -24.13 -3.06 -5.63
CA GLU A 83 -24.98 -3.99 -4.86
C GLU A 83 -24.44 -4.26 -3.44
N ILE A 84 -23.83 -3.24 -2.83
CA ILE A 84 -23.29 -3.28 -1.46
C ILE A 84 -24.22 -2.51 -0.52
N PRO A 85 -24.54 -3.06 0.66
CA PRO A 85 -25.34 -2.33 1.64
C PRO A 85 -24.75 -0.96 2.01
N PRO A 86 -25.53 0.13 2.05
CA PRO A 86 -25.01 1.48 2.27
C PRO A 86 -24.20 1.65 3.55
N GLU A 87 -24.52 0.91 4.62
CA GLU A 87 -23.79 0.91 5.89
C GLU A 87 -22.39 0.31 5.79
N ARG A 88 -22.10 -0.44 4.73
CA ARG A 88 -20.78 -1.00 4.41
C ARG A 88 -19.97 -0.14 3.44
N ALA A 89 -20.51 0.99 3.02
CA ALA A 89 -19.78 1.97 2.20
C ALA A 89 -19.25 3.09 3.10
N VAL A 90 -17.93 3.21 3.19
CA VAL A 90 -17.25 4.23 3.99
C VAL A 90 -16.73 5.32 3.07
N MET A 91 -17.18 6.56 3.30
CA MET A 91 -16.70 7.76 2.60
C MET A 91 -15.67 8.48 3.45
N LYS A 92 -14.51 8.85 2.87
CA LYS A 92 -13.50 9.69 3.51
C LYS A 92 -13.13 10.88 2.66
N ARG A 93 -13.10 12.06 3.26
CA ARG A 93 -12.49 13.24 2.65
C ARG A 93 -10.97 13.13 2.77
N ARG A 94 -10.27 13.20 1.65
CA ARG A 94 -8.81 13.32 1.58
C ARG A 94 -8.49 14.80 1.40
N ALA A 95 -8.32 15.54 2.50
CA ALA A 95 -7.78 16.88 2.43
C ALA A 95 -6.35 16.81 1.91
N GLY A 96 -5.98 17.74 1.02
CA GLY A 96 -4.61 17.93 0.57
C GLY A 96 -3.76 18.47 1.73
N GLN A 97 -3.43 17.64 2.70
CA GLN A 97 -2.62 18.07 3.85
C GLN A 97 -1.14 17.80 3.58
N PRO A 98 -0.27 18.80 3.74
CA PRO A 98 1.16 18.57 3.79
C PRO A 98 1.54 17.82 5.07
N GLY A 99 1.96 16.59 4.98
CA GLY A 99 3.03 16.02 5.77
C GLY A 99 2.74 15.32 7.09
N THR A 100 1.70 15.57 7.90
CA THR A 100 1.72 15.09 9.29
C THR A 100 0.58 14.18 9.73
N SER A 101 -0.51 14.06 8.98
CA SER A 101 -1.68 13.29 9.41
C SER A 101 -1.95 11.99 8.63
N GLN A 102 -1.02 11.59 7.75
CA GLN A 102 -1.20 10.42 6.87
C GLN A 102 -1.34 9.09 7.63
N TYR A 103 -0.85 9.01 8.86
CA TYR A 103 -0.83 7.80 9.69
C TYR A 103 -1.65 7.91 10.98
N GLY A 104 -2.56 8.88 11.04
CA GLY A 104 -3.40 9.15 12.21
C GLY A 104 -4.58 8.18 12.33
N ARG A 105 -4.95 7.84 13.56
CA ARG A 105 -6.25 7.25 13.88
C ARG A 105 -7.30 8.36 13.83
N VAL A 106 -8.40 8.14 13.10
CA VAL A 106 -9.46 9.11 12.84
C VAL A 106 -10.79 8.74 13.53
N ASP A 107 -10.95 7.47 13.92
CA ASP A 107 -12.12 6.94 14.63
C ASP A 107 -11.70 5.78 15.57
N GLU A 108 -12.59 5.30 16.40
CA GLU A 108 -12.37 4.23 17.39
C GLU A 108 -13.41 3.10 17.30
N SER A 109 -13.93 2.85 16.10
CA SER A 109 -14.98 1.84 15.89
C SER A 109 -14.50 0.41 16.19
N GLY A 110 -13.20 0.14 16.06
CA GLY A 110 -12.65 -1.20 16.15
C GLY A 110 -13.11 -2.13 15.03
N ALA A 111 -13.70 -1.60 13.96
CA ALA A 111 -14.33 -2.36 12.87
C ALA A 111 -13.29 -2.95 11.90
N TYR A 112 -12.61 -4.00 12.35
CA TYR A 112 -11.71 -4.78 11.50
C TYR A 112 -12.45 -5.94 10.85
N PHE A 113 -12.06 -6.25 9.61
CA PHE A 113 -12.49 -7.47 8.92
C PHE A 113 -11.36 -8.01 8.03
N THR A 114 -11.56 -9.16 7.43
CA THR A 114 -10.53 -9.85 6.63
C THR A 114 -10.88 -9.81 5.16
N VAL A 115 -9.88 -9.53 4.33
CA VAL A 115 -9.93 -9.63 2.86
C VAL A 115 -8.90 -10.64 2.37
N SER A 116 -9.04 -11.08 1.12
CA SER A 116 -8.11 -12.01 0.49
C SER A 116 -7.40 -11.38 -0.69
N GLU A 117 -6.11 -11.65 -0.81
CA GLU A 117 -5.29 -11.27 -1.95
C GLU A 117 -4.22 -12.33 -2.24
N GLY A 118 -4.21 -12.88 -3.46
CA GLY A 118 -3.19 -13.84 -3.90
C GLY A 118 -3.11 -15.11 -3.03
N GLY A 119 -4.23 -15.59 -2.50
CA GLY A 119 -4.27 -16.74 -1.60
C GLY A 119 -3.96 -16.43 -0.13
N HIS A 120 -3.63 -15.17 0.20
CA HIS A 120 -3.35 -14.72 1.57
C HIS A 120 -4.50 -13.90 2.14
N ARG A 121 -4.60 -13.88 3.47
CA ARG A 121 -5.61 -13.14 4.21
C ARG A 121 -5.01 -11.92 4.88
N PHE A 122 -5.71 -10.78 4.81
CA PHE A 122 -5.27 -9.53 5.41
C PHE A 122 -6.39 -8.90 6.23
N ARG A 123 -6.06 -8.47 7.42
CA ARG A 123 -6.92 -7.68 8.26
C ARG A 123 -6.93 -6.24 7.77
N VAL A 124 -8.10 -5.64 7.60
CA VAL A 124 -8.27 -4.25 7.15
C VAL A 124 -9.25 -3.51 8.07
N ASN A 125 -9.14 -2.18 8.07
CA ASN A 125 -10.05 -1.28 8.77
C ASN A 125 -10.30 -0.05 7.89
N LEU A 126 -11.53 0.11 7.45
CA LEU A 126 -11.90 1.20 6.55
C LEU A 126 -12.31 2.49 7.28
N ARG A 127 -12.50 2.46 8.61
CA ARG A 127 -13.04 3.57 9.40
C ARG A 127 -11.99 4.31 10.21
N ASP A 128 -11.24 3.58 11.03
CA ASP A 128 -10.47 4.15 12.13
C ASP A 128 -9.15 4.80 11.71
N TYR A 129 -8.61 4.45 10.55
CA TYR A 129 -7.31 4.95 10.06
C TYR A 129 -7.46 5.66 8.73
N VAL A 130 -6.53 6.56 8.42
CA VAL A 130 -6.46 7.22 7.11
C VAL A 130 -6.31 6.17 6.00
N ASP A 131 -5.39 5.23 6.18
CA ASP A 131 -5.17 4.11 5.27
C ASP A 131 -5.82 2.83 5.80
N THR A 132 -6.14 1.91 4.90
CA THR A 132 -7.00 0.76 5.18
C THR A 132 -6.31 -0.43 5.81
N GLY A 133 -4.98 -0.45 5.85
CA GLY A 133 -4.17 -1.60 6.29
C GLY A 133 -3.60 -2.44 5.14
N LEU A 134 -4.02 -2.23 3.90
CA LEU A 134 -3.49 -2.92 2.73
C LEU A 134 -3.45 -1.97 1.52
N PHE A 135 -2.26 -1.68 1.02
CA PHE A 135 -2.06 -0.90 -0.19
C PHE A 135 -2.27 -1.79 -1.43
N LEU A 136 -3.36 -1.57 -2.15
CA LEU A 136 -3.80 -2.42 -3.28
C LEU A 136 -2.86 -2.33 -4.49
N ASP A 137 -2.23 -1.18 -4.69
CA ASP A 137 -1.28 -0.91 -5.78
C ASP A 137 0.02 -1.74 -5.68
N HIS A 138 0.34 -2.30 -4.51
CA HIS A 138 1.51 -3.16 -4.30
C HIS A 138 1.27 -4.66 -4.57
N ARG A 139 0.09 -5.08 -4.94
CA ARG A 139 -0.29 -6.49 -5.12
C ARG A 139 0.70 -7.26 -5.98
N VAL A 140 1.00 -6.75 -7.18
CA VAL A 140 1.93 -7.41 -8.11
C VAL A 140 3.36 -7.42 -7.57
N THR A 141 3.78 -6.34 -6.90
CA THR A 141 5.11 -6.28 -6.26
C THR A 141 5.22 -7.30 -5.14
N ARG A 142 4.18 -7.43 -4.28
CA ARG A 142 4.16 -8.44 -3.22
C ARG A 142 4.29 -9.86 -3.76
N ALA A 143 3.55 -10.18 -4.83
CA ALA A 143 3.62 -11.49 -5.48
C ALA A 143 5.02 -11.79 -6.04
N ARG A 144 5.67 -10.80 -6.68
CA ARG A 144 7.03 -10.94 -7.21
C ARG A 144 8.08 -11.10 -6.12
N VAL A 145 7.98 -10.31 -5.05
CA VAL A 145 8.85 -10.44 -3.86
C VAL A 145 8.68 -11.83 -3.23
N GLY A 146 7.44 -12.30 -3.08
CA GLY A 146 7.15 -13.65 -2.60
C GLY A 146 7.81 -14.72 -3.49
N ALA A 147 7.71 -14.61 -4.82
CA ALA A 147 8.30 -15.56 -5.75
C ALA A 147 9.85 -15.65 -5.64
N GLU A 148 10.50 -14.59 -5.14
CA GLU A 148 11.96 -14.58 -4.92
C GLU A 148 12.35 -14.98 -3.48
N ALA A 149 11.41 -15.19 -2.55
CA ALA A 149 11.70 -15.28 -1.12
C ALA A 149 12.07 -16.67 -0.61
N ALA A 150 11.76 -17.74 -1.36
CA ALA A 150 12.02 -19.12 -0.92
C ALA A 150 13.51 -19.34 -0.57
N GLY A 151 13.78 -19.85 0.63
CA GLY A 151 15.12 -20.13 1.12
C GLY A 151 15.94 -18.88 1.50
N LYS A 152 15.35 -17.67 1.51
CA LYS A 152 16.05 -16.41 1.75
C LYS A 152 15.76 -15.82 3.13
N ARG A 153 16.72 -15.06 3.66
CA ARG A 153 16.55 -14.16 4.81
C ARG A 153 15.98 -12.86 4.28
N PHE A 154 14.77 -12.52 4.69
CA PHE A 154 14.00 -11.40 4.18
C PHE A 154 14.01 -10.19 5.13
N LEU A 155 14.22 -8.99 4.59
CA LEU A 155 14.15 -7.72 5.32
C LEU A 155 13.00 -6.86 4.75
N ASN A 156 12.09 -6.42 5.62
CA ASN A 156 10.99 -5.52 5.26
C ASN A 156 11.12 -4.21 6.03
N LEU A 157 11.51 -3.14 5.36
CA LEU A 157 11.74 -1.81 5.94
C LEU A 157 10.54 -0.90 5.64
N PHE A 158 10.10 -0.14 6.66
CA PHE A 158 8.81 0.56 6.68
C PHE A 158 7.68 -0.44 6.41
N CYS A 159 7.67 -1.51 7.19
CA CYS A 159 6.88 -2.70 6.88
C CYS A 159 5.37 -2.49 7.01
N TYR A 160 4.92 -1.38 7.59
CA TYR A 160 3.51 -1.09 7.79
C TYR A 160 2.80 -2.28 8.47
N THR A 161 1.74 -2.82 7.88
CA THR A 161 0.99 -3.98 8.38
C THR A 161 1.59 -5.33 7.98
N GLY A 162 2.82 -5.36 7.46
CA GLY A 162 3.57 -6.57 7.17
C GLY A 162 3.11 -7.36 5.94
N ALA A 163 2.37 -6.76 5.01
CA ALA A 163 1.82 -7.50 3.87
C ALA A 163 2.92 -8.15 2.99
N PHE A 164 4.06 -7.49 2.75
CA PHE A 164 5.20 -8.10 2.06
C PHE A 164 5.78 -9.28 2.84
N THR A 165 5.81 -9.18 4.18
CA THR A 165 6.32 -10.26 5.05
C THR A 165 5.45 -11.50 4.96
N VAL A 166 4.11 -11.32 4.91
CA VAL A 166 3.18 -12.46 4.71
C VAL A 166 3.50 -13.19 3.42
N TYR A 167 3.66 -12.48 2.29
CA TYR A 167 4.01 -13.11 1.01
C TYR A 167 5.38 -13.82 1.05
N ALA A 168 6.39 -13.18 1.63
CA ALA A 168 7.73 -13.77 1.73
C ALA A 168 7.75 -15.02 2.64
N ALA A 169 7.12 -14.95 3.80
CA ALA A 169 7.04 -16.06 4.74
C ALA A 169 6.23 -17.24 4.18
N ALA A 170 5.08 -16.97 3.54
CA ALA A 170 4.26 -17.99 2.90
C ALA A 170 4.98 -18.70 1.74
N ALA A 171 5.85 -17.99 1.03
CA ALA A 171 6.69 -18.55 -0.04
C ALA A 171 7.92 -19.31 0.47
N GLY A 172 8.14 -19.43 1.79
CA GLY A 172 9.24 -20.19 2.37
C GLY A 172 10.51 -19.39 2.62
N ALA A 173 10.43 -18.10 2.91
CA ALA A 173 11.56 -17.37 3.48
C ALA A 173 12.00 -18.05 4.78
N VAL A 174 13.30 -18.31 4.93
CA VAL A 174 13.84 -19.02 6.12
C VAL A 174 13.76 -18.17 7.38
N SER A 175 13.80 -16.86 7.22
CA SER A 175 13.54 -15.90 8.28
C SER A 175 13.09 -14.56 7.69
N SER A 176 12.45 -13.73 8.50
CA SER A 176 12.16 -12.36 8.14
C SER A 176 12.36 -11.40 9.31
N THR A 177 12.76 -10.16 8.99
CA THR A 177 12.77 -9.05 9.94
C THR A 177 11.97 -7.90 9.35
N SER A 178 10.90 -7.54 10.01
CA SER A 178 10.01 -6.43 9.62
C SER A 178 10.22 -5.27 10.56
N VAL A 179 10.60 -4.12 10.03
CA VAL A 179 10.97 -2.93 10.81
C VAL A 179 9.98 -1.81 10.54
N ASP A 180 9.40 -1.27 11.60
CA ASP A 180 8.56 -0.07 11.57
C ASP A 180 8.68 0.71 12.88
N LEU A 181 8.43 2.01 12.83
CA LEU A 181 8.44 2.86 14.02
C LEU A 181 7.13 2.77 14.81
N SER A 182 6.04 2.41 14.14
CA SER A 182 4.69 2.35 14.69
C SER A 182 4.43 1.02 15.40
N LYS A 183 4.20 1.09 16.72
CA LYS A 183 3.76 -0.07 17.50
C LYS A 183 2.45 -0.65 16.95
N THR A 184 1.48 0.20 16.62
CA THR A 184 0.16 -0.20 16.11
C THR A 184 0.27 -0.99 14.80
N TYR A 185 1.15 -0.55 13.87
CA TYR A 185 1.33 -1.26 12.60
C TYR A 185 2.06 -2.58 12.77
N LEU A 186 3.00 -2.66 13.71
CA LEU A 186 3.66 -3.94 14.04
C LEU A 186 2.70 -4.94 14.71
N GLU A 187 1.81 -4.47 15.60
CA GLU A 187 0.75 -5.31 16.16
C GLU A 187 -0.16 -5.84 15.05
N TRP A 188 -0.54 -4.97 14.09
CA TRP A 188 -1.33 -5.36 12.94
C TRP A 188 -0.58 -6.33 12.00
N ALA A 189 0.73 -6.14 11.81
CA ALA A 189 1.58 -7.09 11.08
C ALA A 189 1.59 -8.48 11.74
N GLY A 190 1.66 -8.53 13.08
CA GLY A 190 1.53 -9.77 13.85
C GLY A 190 0.17 -10.45 13.64
N GLU A 191 -0.93 -9.67 13.61
CA GLU A 191 -2.25 -10.20 13.28
C GLU A 191 -2.30 -10.80 11.87
N ASN A 192 -1.71 -10.12 10.88
CA ASN A 192 -1.65 -10.62 9.51
C ASN A 192 -0.83 -11.91 9.39
N LEU A 193 0.28 -12.04 10.12
CA LEU A 193 1.04 -13.30 10.19
C LEU A 193 0.20 -14.41 10.82
N ARG A 194 -0.49 -14.15 11.94
CA ARG A 194 -1.38 -15.12 12.59
C ARG A 194 -2.52 -15.58 11.71
N LEU A 195 -3.16 -14.65 10.98
CA LEU A 195 -4.24 -14.98 10.03
C LEU A 195 -3.81 -15.98 8.95
N ASN A 196 -2.52 -16.01 8.62
CA ASN A 196 -1.94 -16.88 7.62
C ASN A 196 -1.16 -18.06 8.22
N SER A 197 -1.21 -18.28 9.54
CA SER A 197 -0.46 -19.34 10.25
C SER A 197 1.06 -19.22 10.08
N LEU A 198 1.56 -17.98 9.99
CA LEU A 198 2.96 -17.61 9.79
C LEU A 198 3.57 -16.92 11.03
N ASP A 199 2.88 -16.91 12.16
CA ASP A 199 3.37 -16.35 13.42
C ASP A 199 4.36 -17.32 14.07
N ARG A 200 5.62 -17.23 13.66
CA ARG A 200 6.72 -18.11 14.06
C ARG A 200 7.92 -17.30 14.54
N PRO A 201 8.78 -17.84 15.42
CA PRO A 201 9.93 -17.11 15.98
C PRO A 201 10.93 -16.56 14.96
N GLU A 202 11.05 -17.21 13.80
CA GLU A 202 11.91 -16.77 12.69
C GLU A 202 11.41 -15.51 11.99
N HIS A 203 10.12 -15.12 12.15
CA HIS A 203 9.52 -13.94 11.53
C HIS A 203 9.39 -12.82 12.58
N ARG A 204 10.43 -12.00 12.70
CA ARG A 204 10.56 -10.99 13.76
C ARG A 204 9.97 -9.64 13.36
N LEU A 205 9.24 -9.03 14.29
CA LEU A 205 8.74 -7.68 14.21
C LEU A 205 9.59 -6.76 15.11
N VAL A 206 10.20 -5.73 14.54
CA VAL A 206 11.16 -4.88 15.24
C VAL A 206 10.68 -3.44 15.22
N ARG A 207 10.41 -2.88 16.39
CA ARG A 207 10.09 -1.46 16.53
C ARG A 207 11.36 -0.63 16.59
N ALA A 208 11.70 0.04 15.50
CA ALA A 208 12.88 0.90 15.40
C ALA A 208 12.72 1.96 14.31
N ASP A 209 13.47 3.04 14.41
CA ASP A 209 13.76 3.88 13.25
C ASP A 209 14.58 3.08 12.23
N VAL A 210 14.22 3.17 10.96
CA VAL A 210 14.83 2.36 9.89
C VAL A 210 16.32 2.69 9.74
N MET A 211 16.71 3.97 9.81
CA MET A 211 18.12 4.36 9.68
C MET A 211 18.93 3.91 10.89
N GLU A 212 18.37 3.98 12.10
CA GLU A 212 19.02 3.44 13.30
C GLU A 212 19.17 1.92 13.23
N PHE A 213 18.15 1.23 12.70
CA PHE A 213 18.20 -0.23 12.49
C PHE A 213 19.30 -0.61 11.48
N LEU A 214 19.37 0.09 10.35
CA LEU A 214 20.35 -0.17 9.29
C LEU A 214 21.80 0.08 9.75
N ALA A 215 22.00 1.05 10.67
CA ALA A 215 23.31 1.35 11.23
C ALA A 215 23.86 0.29 12.22
N ARG A 216 22.99 -0.65 12.67
CA ARG A 216 23.44 -1.71 13.58
C ARG A 216 24.11 -2.85 12.80
N SER A 217 25.14 -3.46 13.39
CA SER A 217 25.70 -4.71 12.87
C SER A 217 24.70 -5.87 13.02
N GLY A 218 24.81 -6.88 12.16
CA GLY A 218 23.98 -8.06 12.24
C GLY A 218 24.11 -8.91 10.97
N GLU A 219 23.52 -10.10 10.98
CA GLU A 219 23.48 -10.99 9.82
C GLU A 219 22.92 -10.29 8.59
N PRO A 220 23.54 -10.49 7.42
CA PRO A 220 23.05 -9.90 6.18
C PRO A 220 21.78 -10.61 5.72
N TYR A 221 21.02 -9.93 4.86
CA TYR A 221 19.81 -10.45 4.24
C TYR A 221 20.05 -10.78 2.77
N ASP A 222 19.21 -11.62 2.18
CA ASP A 222 19.31 -12.03 0.79
C ASP A 222 18.30 -11.32 -0.11
N LEU A 223 17.22 -10.85 0.50
CA LEU A 223 16.12 -10.12 -0.15
C LEU A 223 15.61 -9.03 0.78
N ALA A 224 15.42 -7.83 0.27
CA ALA A 224 14.82 -6.73 1.03
C ALA A 224 13.71 -6.01 0.26
N VAL A 225 12.77 -5.45 1.01
CA VAL A 225 11.81 -4.43 0.55
C VAL A 225 12.08 -3.15 1.30
N LEU A 226 12.06 -2.03 0.59
CA LEU A 226 12.17 -0.67 1.10
C LEU A 226 11.08 0.18 0.47
N ASP A 227 10.02 0.48 1.24
CA ASP A 227 8.87 1.27 0.81
C ASP A 227 8.62 2.46 1.75
N PRO A 228 9.50 3.47 1.73
CA PRO A 228 9.45 4.58 2.67
C PRO A 228 8.30 5.55 2.33
N PRO A 229 7.73 6.21 3.34
CA PRO A 229 6.79 7.30 3.12
C PRO A 229 7.47 8.46 2.38
N THR A 230 6.70 9.21 1.59
CA THR A 230 7.21 10.36 0.82
C THR A 230 7.79 11.44 1.74
N PHE A 231 7.11 11.71 2.84
CA PHE A 231 7.53 12.63 3.91
C PHE A 231 7.21 12.00 5.26
N SER A 232 8.08 12.18 6.22
CA SER A 232 7.81 11.79 7.60
C SER A 232 8.29 12.88 8.55
N ASN A 233 7.34 13.51 9.25
CA ASN A 233 7.56 14.49 10.32
C ASN A 233 7.17 13.88 11.68
N SER A 234 7.35 12.59 11.86
CA SER A 234 7.03 11.97 13.14
C SER A 234 7.89 12.59 14.24
N LYS A 235 7.24 13.09 15.31
CA LYS A 235 7.94 13.58 16.53
C LYS A 235 8.88 12.52 17.15
N LYS A 236 8.78 11.27 16.70
CA LYS A 236 9.60 10.13 17.15
C LYS A 236 10.81 9.88 16.25
N MET A 237 10.91 10.52 15.07
CA MET A 237 12.10 10.49 14.22
C MET A 237 13.05 11.61 14.64
N ARG A 238 14.36 11.34 14.63
CA ARG A 238 15.39 12.34 14.98
C ARG A 238 15.57 13.42 13.93
N ALA A 239 15.14 13.17 12.67
CA ALA A 239 15.21 14.12 11.57
C ALA A 239 14.00 13.97 10.65
N GLU A 240 13.57 15.06 10.06
CA GLU A 240 12.58 15.08 9.00
C GLU A 240 13.13 14.34 7.76
N MET A 241 12.41 13.32 7.29
CA MET A 241 12.76 12.58 6.09
C MET A 241 12.09 13.22 4.87
N ASN A 242 12.91 13.52 3.87
CA ASN A 242 12.47 13.89 2.53
C ASN A 242 13.00 12.84 1.55
N LEU A 243 12.11 12.03 0.99
CA LEU A 243 12.51 10.89 0.18
C LEU A 243 13.36 11.28 -1.04
N GLN A 244 13.02 12.37 -1.76
CA GLN A 244 13.82 12.80 -2.91
C GLN A 244 15.25 13.16 -2.54
N ARG A 245 15.46 13.77 -1.37
CA ARG A 245 16.79 14.13 -0.86
C ARG A 245 17.54 12.92 -0.32
N ASP A 246 16.83 12.05 0.39
CA ASP A 246 17.46 11.06 1.28
C ASP A 246 17.54 9.65 0.68
N HIS A 247 16.90 9.40 -0.49
CA HIS A 247 16.76 8.05 -1.06
C HIS A 247 18.08 7.34 -1.34
N VAL A 248 19.10 8.06 -1.84
CA VAL A 248 20.42 7.45 -2.12
C VAL A 248 21.04 6.90 -0.84
N LYS A 249 21.04 7.69 0.23
CA LYS A 249 21.56 7.27 1.54
C LYS A 249 20.80 6.06 2.08
N LEU A 250 19.47 6.09 1.97
CA LEU A 250 18.59 5.02 2.48
C LEU A 250 18.75 3.72 1.69
N ILE A 251 18.81 3.81 0.36
CA ILE A 251 19.03 2.65 -0.52
C ILE A 251 20.41 2.05 -0.28
N ARG A 252 21.48 2.87 -0.25
CA ARG A 252 22.84 2.40 0.03
C ARG A 252 22.93 1.68 1.38
N ALA A 253 22.41 2.30 2.44
CA ALA A 253 22.39 1.67 3.77
C ALA A 253 21.62 0.34 3.78
N THR A 254 20.59 0.21 2.94
CA THR A 254 19.86 -1.06 2.79
C THR A 254 20.69 -2.09 2.01
N LEU A 255 21.33 -1.67 0.91
CA LEU A 255 22.23 -2.56 0.13
C LEU A 255 23.38 -3.08 0.98
N ASP A 256 23.95 -2.25 1.87
CA ASP A 256 25.04 -2.67 2.78
C ASP A 256 24.61 -3.79 3.74
N ARG A 257 23.30 -3.95 3.99
CA ARG A 257 22.73 -5.02 4.80
C ARG A 257 22.41 -6.29 3.99
N LEU A 258 22.63 -6.28 2.68
CA LEU A 258 22.40 -7.46 1.84
C LEU A 258 23.68 -8.27 1.65
N THR A 259 23.54 -9.53 1.30
CA THR A 259 24.63 -10.37 0.79
C THR A 259 25.10 -9.89 -0.59
N PRO A 260 26.32 -10.19 -1.04
CA PRO A 260 26.71 -10.04 -2.44
C PRO A 260 25.70 -10.75 -3.35
N GLY A 261 25.16 -10.05 -4.36
CA GLY A 261 24.09 -10.54 -5.22
C GLY A 261 22.69 -10.51 -4.58
N GLY A 262 22.57 -10.02 -3.35
CA GLY A 262 21.28 -9.80 -2.69
C GLY A 262 20.43 -8.76 -3.41
N VAL A 263 19.12 -8.85 -3.26
CA VAL A 263 18.14 -8.07 -4.04
C VAL A 263 17.36 -7.12 -3.12
N LEU A 264 17.28 -5.88 -3.54
CA LEU A 264 16.41 -4.86 -2.97
C LEU A 264 15.25 -4.54 -3.92
N TRP A 265 14.03 -4.62 -3.45
CA TRP A 265 12.85 -4.01 -4.06
C TRP A 265 12.60 -2.67 -3.40
N PHE A 266 12.82 -1.59 -4.14
CA PHE A 266 12.57 -0.22 -3.70
C PHE A 266 11.33 0.32 -4.37
N SER A 267 10.41 0.92 -3.62
CA SER A 267 9.20 1.53 -4.15
C SER A 267 8.88 2.88 -3.51
N THR A 268 8.08 3.68 -4.20
CA THR A 268 7.55 4.95 -3.70
C THR A 268 6.32 5.40 -4.46
N ASN A 269 5.36 6.04 -3.76
CA ASN A 269 4.20 6.70 -4.34
C ASN A 269 4.43 8.20 -4.61
N PHE A 270 5.65 8.70 -4.47
CA PHE A 270 5.97 10.11 -4.74
C PHE A 270 5.94 10.39 -6.24
N ARG A 271 4.87 11.02 -6.74
CA ARG A 271 4.58 11.24 -8.17
C ARG A 271 5.67 11.96 -8.97
N ARG A 272 6.53 12.74 -8.32
CA ARG A 272 7.64 13.50 -8.94
C ARG A 272 9.00 12.90 -8.65
N PHE A 273 9.05 11.69 -8.11
CA PHE A 273 10.29 11.04 -7.73
C PHE A 273 11.19 10.77 -8.93
N LYS A 274 12.49 11.00 -8.74
CA LYS A 274 13.55 10.66 -9.69
C LYS A 274 14.63 9.90 -8.95
N LEU A 275 14.88 8.66 -9.39
CA LEU A 275 15.95 7.84 -8.85
C LEU A 275 17.29 8.35 -9.36
N ASP A 276 18.23 8.62 -8.47
CA ASP A 276 19.64 8.88 -8.79
C ASP A 276 20.40 7.56 -8.90
N ALA A 277 20.27 6.91 -10.05
CA ALA A 277 20.83 5.59 -10.28
C ALA A 277 22.37 5.59 -10.29
N ASP A 278 22.98 6.66 -10.81
CA ASP A 278 24.43 6.80 -10.88
C ASP A 278 25.07 6.87 -9.48
N ALA A 279 24.38 7.54 -8.56
CA ALA A 279 24.86 7.65 -7.18
C ALA A 279 24.74 6.34 -6.40
N LEU A 280 23.97 5.34 -6.84
CA LEU A 280 23.77 4.11 -6.05
C LEU A 280 24.97 3.15 -6.10
N GLY A 281 25.71 3.10 -7.20
CA GLY A 281 26.82 2.17 -7.39
C GLY A 281 26.39 0.69 -7.35
N ALA A 282 25.12 0.41 -7.63
CA ALA A 282 24.56 -0.94 -7.65
C ALA A 282 24.97 -1.70 -8.92
N ALA A 283 25.08 -3.03 -8.83
CA ALA A 283 25.47 -3.87 -9.97
C ALA A 283 24.42 -3.86 -11.10
N ARG A 284 23.14 -3.82 -10.75
CA ARG A 284 22.03 -3.79 -11.70
C ARG A 284 20.81 -3.10 -11.10
N ILE A 285 20.20 -2.20 -11.87
CA ILE A 285 18.96 -1.51 -11.52
C ILE A 285 17.96 -1.75 -12.64
N GLU A 286 16.79 -2.32 -12.30
CA GLU A 286 15.68 -2.54 -13.23
C GLU A 286 14.48 -1.70 -12.79
N ASP A 287 13.98 -0.83 -13.67
CA ASP A 287 12.71 -0.14 -13.46
C ASP A 287 11.55 -1.09 -13.80
N LEU A 288 10.81 -1.47 -12.77
CA LEU A 288 9.65 -2.37 -12.87
C LEU A 288 8.33 -1.65 -12.60
N SER A 289 8.31 -0.32 -12.59
CA SER A 289 7.13 0.48 -12.25
C SER A 289 5.90 0.08 -13.06
N ARG A 290 6.03 -0.02 -14.40
CA ARG A 290 4.92 -0.47 -15.27
C ARG A 290 4.60 -1.96 -15.10
N ALA A 291 5.62 -2.78 -14.96
CA ALA A 291 5.47 -4.24 -14.87
C ALA A 291 4.88 -4.72 -13.52
N THR A 292 4.82 -3.83 -12.53
CA THR A 292 4.25 -4.10 -11.21
C THR A 292 2.97 -3.33 -10.92
N LEU A 293 2.47 -2.55 -11.88
CA LEU A 293 1.18 -1.87 -11.77
C LEU A 293 0.05 -2.91 -11.93
N PRO A 294 -0.87 -3.05 -10.95
CA PRO A 294 -1.98 -3.98 -11.06
C PRO A 294 -3.01 -3.53 -12.12
N GLU A 295 -3.79 -4.48 -12.67
CA GLU A 295 -4.79 -4.25 -13.74
C GLU A 295 -5.90 -3.28 -13.34
N ASP A 296 -6.20 -3.19 -12.05
CA ASP A 296 -7.21 -2.29 -11.49
C ASP A 296 -6.72 -0.83 -11.35
N PHE A 297 -5.42 -0.57 -11.55
CA PHE A 297 -4.82 0.77 -11.54
C PHE A 297 -4.48 1.22 -12.96
N SER A 298 -4.94 2.40 -13.36
CA SER A 298 -4.74 2.94 -14.70
C SER A 298 -3.65 4.00 -14.80
N ASP A 299 -3.36 4.73 -13.70
CA ASP A 299 -2.34 5.77 -13.69
C ASP A 299 -0.94 5.19 -13.44
N PRO A 300 -0.03 5.26 -14.44
CA PRO A 300 1.33 4.75 -14.29
C PRO A 300 2.17 5.50 -13.24
N LYS A 301 1.70 6.68 -12.79
CA LYS A 301 2.35 7.48 -11.74
C LYS A 301 1.79 7.19 -10.35
N THR A 302 0.94 6.20 -10.19
CA THR A 302 0.45 5.77 -8.88
C THR A 302 1.61 5.37 -7.98
N ARG A 303 2.60 4.68 -8.56
CA ARG A 303 3.76 4.19 -7.84
C ARG A 303 4.93 3.92 -8.79
N TYR A 304 6.15 4.10 -8.28
CA TYR A 304 7.38 3.65 -8.90
C TYR A 304 7.95 2.45 -8.15
N CYS A 305 8.63 1.54 -8.87
CA CYS A 305 9.22 0.35 -8.28
C CYS A 305 10.48 -0.07 -9.05
N TRP A 306 11.57 -0.28 -8.33
CA TRP A 306 12.84 -0.77 -8.89
C TRP A 306 13.29 -2.03 -8.17
N ARG A 307 13.88 -2.93 -8.95
CA ARG A 307 14.62 -4.09 -8.44
C ARG A 307 16.10 -3.81 -8.60
N ILE A 308 16.83 -3.80 -7.49
CA ILE A 308 18.22 -3.38 -7.39
C ILE A 308 19.03 -4.55 -6.85
N VAL A 309 20.11 -4.92 -7.54
CA VAL A 309 21.02 -5.98 -7.13
C VAL A 309 22.26 -5.34 -6.52
N ARG A 310 22.68 -5.85 -5.33
CA ARG A 310 23.91 -5.43 -4.67
C ARG A 310 25.14 -5.87 -5.43
#